data_648f87f4db782a8bf9976771a2579a0a
#
_entry.id   648f87f4db782a8bf9976771a2579a0a
#
_cell.length_a   1.000
_cell.length_b   1.000
_cell.length_c   1.000
_cell.angle_alpha   90.00
_cell.angle_beta   90.00
_cell.angle_gamma   90.00
#
_symmetry.space_group_name_H-M   'P 1'
#
loop_
_entity.id
_entity.type
_entity.pdbx_description
1 polymer ?
#
loop_
_entity_poly.entity_id
_entity_poly.type
_entity_poly.pdbx_seq_one_letter_code
_entity_poly.pdbx_strand_id
1 'polypeptide(L)'
;MPDELWALVEPLIPKFKARPQGGGTAPVDDRAVFTAIVYVLTSGCGWRELPPSFGVTVPTAHRRFTEWTKAALWRRLHQAVLDELGSRGEVDWSRAILDAASVRSKKGAT
;
A
#
# COMPACT_ATOMS: atom_id res chain seq x y z
N MET A 1 -7.73 9.60 -1.15
CA MET A 1 -8.02 8.67 -0.04
C MET A 1 -8.53 9.46 1.15
N PRO A 2 -9.64 9.02 1.78
CA PRO A 2 -10.17 9.73 2.95
C PRO A 2 -9.20 9.73 4.11
N ASP A 3 -9.18 10.83 4.85
CA ASP A 3 -8.27 10.99 5.99
C ASP A 3 -8.52 9.95 7.08
N GLU A 4 -9.77 9.55 7.27
CA GLU A 4 -10.12 8.54 8.27
C GLU A 4 -9.46 7.19 7.97
N LEU A 5 -9.47 6.78 6.71
CA LEU A 5 -8.81 5.55 6.31
C LEU A 5 -7.30 5.68 6.44
N TRP A 6 -6.74 6.82 6.07
CA TRP A 6 -5.31 7.04 6.20
C TRP A 6 -4.88 7.00 7.67
N ALA A 7 -5.66 7.58 8.56
CA ALA A 7 -5.36 7.55 9.99
C ALA A 7 -5.29 6.11 10.52
N LEU A 8 -6.04 5.21 9.90
CA LEU A 8 -6.02 3.80 10.27
C LEU A 8 -4.80 3.07 9.70
N VAL A 9 -4.40 3.43 8.50
CA VAL A 9 -3.30 2.78 7.77
C VAL A 9 -1.94 3.22 8.28
N GLU A 10 -1.78 4.50 8.53
CA GLU A 10 -0.48 5.09 8.85
C GLU A 10 0.26 4.37 9.98
N PRO A 11 -0.38 4.08 11.12
CA PRO A 11 0.32 3.37 12.21
C PRO A 11 0.73 1.94 11.86
N LEU A 12 0.14 1.36 10.83
CA LEU A 12 0.43 -0.01 10.42
C LEU A 12 1.63 -0.11 9.50
N ILE A 13 2.02 1.00 8.89
CA ILE A 13 3.12 1.01 7.93
C ILE A 13 4.45 0.85 8.68
N PRO A 14 5.31 -0.10 8.25
CA PRO A 14 6.63 -0.25 8.86
C PRO A 14 7.43 1.02 8.68
N LYS A 15 8.04 1.50 9.76
CA LYS A 15 8.87 2.69 9.70
C LYS A 15 10.29 2.28 9.34
N PHE A 16 10.78 2.86 8.27
CA PHE A 16 12.17 2.65 7.88
C PHE A 16 13.04 3.62 8.63
N LYS A 17 14.15 3.13 9.12
CA LYS A 17 15.18 4.01 9.64
C LYS A 17 15.74 4.81 8.49
N ALA A 18 15.79 6.13 8.65
CA ALA A 18 16.44 6.95 7.67
C ALA A 18 17.89 6.49 7.53
N ARG A 19 18.31 6.26 6.30
CA ARG A 19 19.70 5.86 6.07
C ARG A 19 20.61 7.01 6.44
N PRO A 20 21.70 6.73 7.16
CA PRO A 20 22.65 7.79 7.54
C PRO A 20 23.23 8.52 6.34
N GLN A 21 23.40 7.84 5.24
CA GLN A 21 23.84 8.49 4.03
C GLN A 21 22.62 8.94 3.24
N GLY A 22 21.82 9.75 3.82
CA GLY A 22 20.65 10.21 3.13
C GLY A 22 21.01 10.54 1.70
N GLY A 23 20.50 9.82 0.75
CA GLY A 23 20.86 9.96 -0.64
C GLY A 23 20.42 11.27 -1.26
N GLY A 24 20.28 12.30 -0.54
CA GLY A 24 19.95 13.61 -1.04
C GLY A 24 18.52 13.78 -1.56
N THR A 25 17.75 12.70 -1.66
CA THR A 25 16.36 12.80 -2.08
C THR A 25 15.45 12.68 -0.88
N ALA A 26 14.48 13.56 -0.80
CA ALA A 26 13.47 13.47 0.25
C ALA A 26 12.72 12.14 0.12
N PRO A 27 12.37 11.50 1.24
CA PRO A 27 11.58 10.27 1.17
C PRO A 27 10.22 10.57 0.54
N VAL A 28 9.74 9.64 -0.27
CA VAL A 28 8.42 9.75 -0.88
C VAL A 28 7.38 9.62 0.22
N ASP A 29 6.35 10.44 0.15
CA ASP A 29 5.26 10.42 1.11
C ASP A 29 4.56 9.06 1.12
N ASP A 30 4.47 8.44 2.29
CA ASP A 30 3.86 7.12 2.45
C ASP A 30 2.40 7.09 1.99
N ARG A 31 1.68 8.17 2.21
CA ARG A 31 0.28 8.26 1.78
C ARG A 31 0.18 8.23 0.25
N ALA A 32 1.07 8.92 -0.44
CA ALA A 32 1.11 8.92 -1.90
C ALA A 32 1.45 7.52 -2.42
N VAL A 33 2.42 6.86 -1.80
CA VAL A 33 2.81 5.49 -2.18
C VAL A 33 1.65 4.52 -1.94
N PHE A 34 1.01 4.61 -0.79
CA PHE A 34 -0.12 3.76 -0.46
C PHE A 34 -1.26 3.95 -1.47
N THR A 35 -1.58 5.20 -1.80
CA THR A 35 -2.64 5.51 -2.76
C THR A 35 -2.32 4.93 -4.14
N ALA A 36 -1.05 5.04 -4.58
CA ALA A 36 -0.62 4.48 -5.85
C ALA A 36 -0.74 2.96 -5.87
N ILE A 37 -0.31 2.31 -4.81
CA ILE A 37 -0.40 0.84 -4.71
C ILE A 37 -1.87 0.39 -4.72
N VAL A 38 -2.72 1.05 -3.96
CA VAL A 38 -4.15 0.73 -3.93
C VAL A 38 -4.78 0.89 -5.31
N TYR A 39 -4.37 1.93 -6.04
CA TYR A 39 -4.85 2.11 -7.40
C TYR A 39 -4.51 0.90 -8.27
N VAL A 40 -3.26 0.44 -8.21
CA VAL A 40 -2.83 -0.74 -8.99
C VAL A 40 -3.61 -1.98 -8.57
N LEU A 41 -3.77 -2.19 -7.26
CA LEU A 41 -4.47 -3.37 -6.76
C LEU A 41 -5.96 -3.38 -7.12
N THR A 42 -6.61 -2.24 -7.05
CA THR A 42 -8.05 -2.16 -7.29
C THR A 42 -8.41 -2.06 -8.76
N SER A 43 -7.54 -1.46 -9.57
CA SER A 43 -7.80 -1.35 -11.02
C SER A 43 -7.42 -2.61 -11.79
N GLY A 44 -6.56 -3.44 -11.22
CA GLY A 44 -6.07 -4.64 -11.90
C GLY A 44 -5.03 -4.36 -12.98
N CYS A 45 -4.54 -3.13 -13.10
CA CYS A 45 -3.55 -2.80 -14.11
C CYS A 45 -2.17 -3.34 -13.72
N GLY A 46 -1.25 -3.37 -14.70
CA GLY A 46 0.14 -3.72 -14.40
C GLY A 46 0.85 -2.57 -13.70
N TRP A 47 1.96 -2.88 -13.01
CA TRP A 47 2.74 -1.85 -12.34
C TRP A 47 3.22 -0.75 -13.29
N ARG A 48 3.54 -1.12 -14.52
CA ARG A 48 4.02 -0.17 -15.53
C ARG A 48 2.94 0.82 -15.97
N GLU A 49 1.69 0.50 -15.70
CA GLU A 49 0.55 1.35 -16.06
C GLU A 49 0.19 2.35 -14.98
N LEU A 50 0.96 2.40 -13.90
CA LEU A 50 0.74 3.37 -12.83
C LEU A 50 0.87 4.80 -13.39
N PRO A 51 -0.19 5.62 -13.31
CA PRO A 51 -0.10 7.00 -13.82
C PRO A 51 0.94 7.83 -13.08
N PRO A 52 1.74 8.61 -13.79
CA PRO A 52 2.73 9.48 -13.14
C PRO A 52 2.10 10.57 -12.28
N SER A 53 0.81 10.83 -12.46
CA SER A 53 0.11 11.82 -11.64
C SER A 53 0.07 11.49 -10.16
N PHE A 54 0.32 10.24 -9.78
CA PHE A 54 0.43 9.88 -8.36
C PHE A 54 1.71 10.39 -7.72
N GLY A 55 2.68 10.82 -8.52
CA GLY A 55 3.95 11.32 -7.99
C GLY A 55 4.86 10.23 -7.44
N VAL A 56 4.60 8.98 -7.81
CA VAL A 56 5.35 7.81 -7.33
C VAL A 56 5.84 7.02 -8.55
N THR A 57 7.12 6.70 -8.57
CA THR A 57 7.67 5.90 -9.66
C THR A 57 7.28 4.44 -9.52
N VAL A 58 7.26 3.72 -10.63
CA VAL A 58 6.96 2.29 -10.64
C VAL A 58 7.91 1.51 -9.73
N PRO A 59 9.24 1.69 -9.83
CA PRO A 59 10.16 0.95 -8.94
C PRO A 59 9.90 1.22 -7.47
N THR A 60 9.60 2.46 -7.10
CA THR A 60 9.31 2.81 -5.71
C THR A 60 8.03 2.13 -5.22
N ALA A 61 6.96 2.20 -6.02
CA ALA A 61 5.69 1.59 -5.66
C ALA A 61 5.84 0.07 -5.49
N HIS A 62 6.53 -0.57 -6.43
CA HIS A 62 6.72 -2.02 -6.39
C HIS A 62 7.57 -2.45 -5.20
N ARG A 63 8.64 -1.73 -4.91
CA ARG A 63 9.50 -2.02 -3.77
C ARG A 63 8.74 -1.90 -2.46
N ARG A 64 7.98 -0.82 -2.29
CA ARG A 64 7.18 -0.61 -1.09
C ARG A 64 6.08 -1.66 -0.96
N PHE A 65 5.46 -2.03 -2.06
CA PHE A 65 4.48 -3.11 -2.05
C PHE A 65 5.09 -4.41 -1.53
N THR A 66 6.29 -4.76 -1.99
CA THR A 66 6.98 -5.95 -1.55
C THR A 66 7.29 -5.90 -0.06
N GLU A 67 7.82 -4.77 0.40
CA GLU A 67 8.18 -4.58 1.81
C GLU A 67 6.95 -4.64 2.71
N TRP A 68 5.88 -3.97 2.31
CA TRP A 68 4.64 -3.93 3.10
C TRP A 68 3.93 -5.28 3.11
N THR A 69 4.02 -6.02 2.01
CA THR A 69 3.46 -7.38 1.96
C THR A 69 4.19 -8.30 2.94
N LYS A 70 5.51 -8.19 3.02
CA LYS A 70 6.29 -8.97 3.99
C LYS A 70 5.94 -8.62 5.42
N ALA A 71 5.57 -7.38 5.67
CA ALA A 71 5.16 -6.92 7.00
C ALA A 71 3.69 -7.21 7.30
N ALA A 72 3.01 -7.92 6.41
CA ALA A 72 1.59 -8.28 6.55
C ALA A 72 0.66 -7.06 6.65
N LEU A 73 1.04 -5.96 5.99
CA LEU A 73 0.25 -4.72 6.05
C LEU A 73 -1.19 -4.94 5.59
N TRP A 74 -1.40 -5.66 4.50
CA TRP A 74 -2.74 -5.83 3.92
C TRP A 74 -3.68 -6.60 4.84
N ARG A 75 -3.16 -7.62 5.51
CA ARG A 75 -3.92 -8.40 6.49
C ARG A 75 -4.24 -7.54 7.72
N ARG A 76 -3.25 -6.79 8.18
CA ARG A 76 -3.42 -5.91 9.34
C ARG A 76 -4.40 -4.79 9.04
N LEU A 77 -4.37 -4.26 7.82
CA LEU A 77 -5.33 -3.26 7.39
C LEU A 77 -6.76 -3.82 7.41
N HIS A 78 -6.96 -5.00 6.86
CA HIS A 78 -8.29 -5.62 6.84
C HIS A 78 -8.79 -5.85 8.27
N GLN A 79 -7.93 -6.34 9.15
CA GLN A 79 -8.29 -6.55 10.54
C GLN A 79 -8.65 -5.22 11.23
N ALA A 80 -7.88 -4.18 10.98
CA ALA A 80 -8.14 -2.86 11.55
C ALA A 80 -9.47 -2.28 11.06
N VAL A 81 -9.79 -2.47 9.78
CA VAL A 81 -11.06 -2.04 9.23
C VAL A 81 -12.22 -2.78 9.89
N LEU A 82 -12.08 -4.08 10.09
CA LEU A 82 -13.08 -4.88 10.78
C LEU A 82 -13.32 -4.39 12.21
N ASP A 83 -12.24 -4.08 12.92
CA ASP A 83 -12.30 -3.70 14.32
C ASP A 83 -12.78 -2.27 14.55
N GLU A 84 -12.34 -1.35 13.70
CA GLU A 84 -12.51 0.09 13.95
C GLU A 84 -13.65 0.72 13.17
N LEU A 85 -13.87 0.29 11.94
CA LEU A 85 -14.86 0.90 11.07
C LEU A 85 -16.11 0.05 10.91
N GLY A 86 -15.91 -1.22 10.61
CA GLY A 86 -17.03 -2.17 10.54
C GLY A 86 -18.05 -1.92 9.44
N SER A 87 -17.90 -0.88 8.64
CA SER A 87 -18.83 -0.62 7.56
C SER A 87 -18.60 -1.60 6.43
N ARG A 88 -19.69 -2.07 5.83
CA ARG A 88 -19.63 -3.09 4.79
C ARG A 88 -18.79 -2.67 3.59
N GLY A 89 -18.93 -1.43 3.16
CA GLY A 89 -18.17 -0.91 2.02
C GLY A 89 -16.67 -0.91 2.28
N GLU A 90 -16.27 -0.52 3.47
CA GLU A 90 -14.86 -0.47 3.85
C GLU A 90 -14.30 -1.87 4.08
N VAL A 91 -15.09 -2.76 4.64
CA VAL A 91 -14.70 -4.16 4.82
C VAL A 91 -14.48 -4.82 3.45
N ASP A 92 -15.39 -4.63 2.51
CA ASP A 92 -15.29 -5.17 1.17
C ASP A 92 -14.07 -4.61 0.44
N TRP A 93 -13.80 -3.30 0.60
CA TRP A 93 -12.66 -2.64 0.01
C TRP A 93 -11.34 -3.24 0.53
N SER A 94 -11.20 -3.35 1.84
CA SER A 94 -9.97 -3.88 2.44
C SER A 94 -9.75 -5.34 2.11
N ARG A 95 -10.83 -6.12 2.01
CA ARG A 95 -10.75 -7.50 1.61
C ARG A 95 -10.29 -7.64 0.16
N ALA A 96 -10.83 -6.81 -0.73
CA ALA A 96 -10.42 -6.82 -2.12
C ALA A 96 -8.93 -6.49 -2.27
N ILE A 97 -8.44 -5.54 -1.48
CA ILE A 97 -7.02 -5.19 -1.47
C ILE A 97 -6.18 -6.37 -0.99
N LEU A 98 -6.59 -7.00 0.10
CA LEU A 98 -5.88 -8.16 0.64
C LEU A 98 -5.80 -9.30 -0.39
N ASP A 99 -6.90 -9.59 -1.05
CA ASP A 99 -6.97 -10.65 -2.05
C ASP A 99 -6.08 -10.32 -3.26
N ALA A 100 -6.16 -9.08 -3.76
CA ALA A 100 -5.33 -8.64 -4.88
C ALA A 100 -3.85 -8.67 -4.54
N ALA A 101 -3.49 -8.25 -3.35
CA ALA A 101 -2.11 -8.27 -2.90
C ALA A 101 -1.58 -9.71 -2.80
N SER A 102 -2.41 -10.63 -2.33
CA SER A 102 -2.04 -12.05 -2.24
C SER A 102 -1.76 -12.64 -3.62
N VAL A 103 -2.59 -12.33 -4.59
CA VAL A 103 -2.41 -12.82 -5.96
C VAL A 103 -1.11 -12.28 -6.56
N ARG A 104 -0.86 -10.98 -6.42
CA ARG A 104 0.34 -10.36 -6.99
C ARG A 104 1.61 -10.83 -6.31
N SER A 105 1.55 -11.06 -5.01
CA SER A 105 2.70 -11.54 -4.24
C SER A 105 3.09 -12.95 -4.69
N LYS A 106 2.13 -13.81 -4.98
CA LYS A 106 2.39 -15.15 -5.50
C LYS A 106 3.04 -15.11 -6.88
N LYS A 107 2.55 -14.22 -7.76
CA LYS A 107 3.14 -14.06 -9.09
C LYS A 107 4.56 -13.51 -9.01
N GLY A 108 4.80 -12.58 -8.10
CA GLY A 108 6.11 -12.00 -7.93
C GLY A 108 7.13 -12.95 -7.33
N ALA A 109 6.69 -14.05 -6.74
CA ALA A 109 7.57 -15.03 -6.13
C ALA A 109 8.21 -15.99 -7.14
N THR A 110 7.75 -15.97 -8.36
CA THR A 110 8.29 -16.87 -9.40
C THR A 110 9.56 -16.35 -10.05
#